data_35b931ec12b6e65e01840153263155d3
#
_entry.id   35b931ec12b6e65e01840153263155d3
#
_cell.length_a   1.000
_cell.length_b   1.000
_cell.length_c   1.000
_cell.angle_alpha   90.00
_cell.angle_beta   90.00
_cell.angle_gamma   90.00
#
_symmetry.space_group_name_H-M   'P 1'
#
loop_
_entity.id
_entity.type
_entity.pdbx_description
1 polymer ?
#
loop_
_entity_poly.entity_id
_entity_poly.type
_entity_poly.pdbx_seq_one_letter_code
_entity_poly.pdbx_strand_id
1 'polypeptide(L)'
;MAPIGSLRSGLLIALSTVLLSVVSTGGSNGARSAAVAQEAPGGHGAIPTNPLPPSNPGQKALSLELKAKGALFYGAWWCPACHKQKELFGDAGSTTLPYVECDKTEAGRQRCQAAEIKAYPTWVMKDKSRLVGVQSLEELKTWLDASGSN
;
A
#
# COMPACT_ATOMS: atom_id res chain seq x y z
N MET A 1 39.33 -0.75 37.42
CA MET A 1 40.55 -1.21 36.64
C MET A 1 40.20 -1.13 35.18
N ALA A 2 40.65 -0.09 34.53
CA ALA A 2 40.71 0.01 33.07
C ALA A 2 42.01 -0.68 32.61
N PRO A 3 42.22 -0.96 31.31
CA PRO A 3 42.67 0.00 30.31
C PRO A 3 42.01 -0.20 28.93
N ILE A 4 41.70 0.84 28.14
CA ILE A 4 42.52 1.70 27.28
C ILE A 4 43.41 0.92 26.27
N GLY A 5 43.13 1.16 25.01
CA GLY A 5 43.97 0.87 23.87
C GLY A 5 43.15 0.75 22.60
N SER A 6 43.41 1.38 21.53
CA SER A 6 44.35 2.35 21.02
C SER A 6 43.99 2.66 19.59
N LEU A 7 44.01 3.91 19.24
CA LEU A 7 44.18 4.56 17.94
C LEU A 7 45.03 3.81 16.89
N ARG A 8 44.68 4.02 15.61
CA ARG A 8 45.53 4.40 14.48
C ARG A 8 44.72 4.46 13.22
N SER A 9 44.44 5.61 12.61
CA SER A 9 45.33 6.45 11.82
C SER A 9 45.89 5.78 10.55
N GLY A 10 45.55 6.34 9.42
CA GLY A 10 46.14 6.11 8.11
C GLY A 10 45.17 6.61 7.04
N LEU A 11 45.21 7.78 6.59
CA LEU A 11 46.10 8.63 5.81
C LEU A 11 46.08 8.32 4.30
N LEU A 12 45.57 9.31 3.56
CA LEU A 12 46.06 9.96 2.33
C LEU A 12 45.80 9.32 0.94
N ILE A 13 45.20 10.15 0.12
CA ILE A 13 45.65 10.71 -1.18
C ILE A 13 45.32 9.88 -2.41
N ALA A 14 44.51 10.44 -3.30
CA ALA A 14 44.98 10.78 -4.65
C ALA A 14 43.95 11.66 -5.38
N LEU A 15 44.35 12.88 -5.62
CA LEU A 15 43.82 13.73 -6.69
C LEU A 15 44.22 13.10 -8.02
N SER A 16 43.29 13.01 -8.93
CA SER A 16 43.61 12.91 -10.37
C SER A 16 42.60 13.72 -11.15
N THR A 17 43.01 14.93 -11.44
CA THR A 17 42.47 15.79 -12.50
C THR A 17 42.82 15.19 -13.84
N VAL A 18 41.85 14.90 -14.67
CA VAL A 18 42.04 14.77 -16.12
C VAL A 18 41.04 15.66 -16.81
N LEU A 19 41.53 16.79 -17.24
CA LEU A 19 40.93 17.64 -18.26
C LEU A 19 41.08 16.95 -19.61
N LEU A 20 40.02 16.67 -20.27
CA LEU A 20 40.04 16.51 -21.73
C LEU A 20 38.87 17.27 -22.33
N SER A 21 39.21 18.44 -22.87
CA SER A 21 38.38 19.22 -23.74
C SER A 21 38.31 18.51 -25.10
N VAL A 22 37.12 18.19 -25.55
CA VAL A 22 36.87 17.91 -26.98
C VAL A 22 35.76 18.85 -27.44
N VAL A 23 36.19 19.84 -28.18
CA VAL A 23 35.36 20.68 -29.04
C VAL A 23 34.99 19.86 -30.26
N SER A 24 33.74 19.68 -30.55
CA SER A 24 33.24 19.29 -31.88
C SER A 24 32.04 20.12 -32.27
N THR A 25 32.31 20.94 -33.22
CA THR A 25 31.40 21.77 -34.02
C THR A 25 30.52 20.92 -34.91
N GLY A 26 29.26 21.31 -35.06
CA GLY A 26 28.56 21.27 -36.35
C GLY A 26 27.50 20.15 -36.47
N GLY A 27 26.26 20.58 -36.70
CA GLY A 27 25.23 19.72 -37.28
C GLY A 27 23.83 20.09 -36.81
N SER A 28 23.30 21.18 -37.36
CA SER A 28 21.87 21.50 -37.33
C SER A 28 21.09 20.46 -38.15
N ASN A 29 20.30 19.63 -37.51
CA ASN A 29 19.15 18.99 -38.14
C ASN A 29 17.99 18.97 -37.16
N GLY A 30 16.96 19.74 -37.48
CA GLY A 30 15.71 19.79 -36.76
C GLY A 30 14.98 18.45 -36.85
N ALA A 31 15.03 17.72 -35.78
CA ALA A 31 14.08 16.69 -35.50
C ALA A 31 13.28 17.15 -34.29
N ARG A 32 12.01 17.45 -34.52
CA ARG A 32 11.02 17.65 -33.45
C ARG A 32 11.00 16.36 -32.64
N SER A 33 11.77 16.34 -31.59
CA SER A 33 11.62 15.32 -30.56
C SER A 33 10.31 15.59 -29.87
N ALA A 34 9.31 14.80 -30.21
CA ALA A 34 8.12 14.71 -29.37
C ALA A 34 8.61 14.36 -27.97
N ALA A 35 8.47 15.30 -27.06
CA ALA A 35 8.64 15.04 -25.64
C ALA A 35 7.61 13.96 -25.28
N VAL A 36 8.06 12.72 -25.22
CA VAL A 36 7.35 11.68 -24.50
C VAL A 36 7.40 12.14 -23.07
N ALA A 37 6.30 12.71 -22.59
CA ALA A 37 6.09 12.93 -21.18
C ALA A 37 6.24 11.55 -20.50
N GLN A 38 7.37 11.35 -19.84
CA GLN A 38 7.53 10.25 -18.91
C GLN A 38 6.53 10.51 -17.80
N GLU A 39 5.41 9.79 -17.86
CA GLU A 39 4.51 9.69 -16.73
C GLU A 39 5.31 9.18 -15.55
N ALA A 40 5.39 9.99 -14.51
CA ALA A 40 5.96 9.62 -13.25
C ALA A 40 5.28 8.32 -12.76
N PRO A 41 6.02 7.35 -12.21
CA PRO A 41 5.44 6.14 -11.64
C PRO A 41 4.74 6.52 -10.33
N GLY A 42 3.48 6.92 -10.42
CA GLY A 42 2.64 7.39 -9.33
C GLY A 42 1.19 7.51 -9.76
N GLY A 43 0.84 6.95 -10.91
CA GLY A 43 -0.53 6.89 -11.39
C GLY A 43 -1.38 6.07 -10.40
N HIS A 44 -2.08 6.78 -9.52
CA HIS A 44 -3.21 6.21 -8.81
C HIS A 44 -4.19 5.74 -9.87
N GLY A 45 -4.32 4.43 -10.05
CA GLY A 45 -5.23 3.84 -11.03
C GLY A 45 -6.60 4.48 -10.90
N ALA A 46 -7.26 4.73 -12.03
CA ALA A 46 -8.59 5.31 -12.05
C ALA A 46 -9.50 4.54 -11.09
N ILE A 47 -10.10 5.25 -10.14
CA ILE A 47 -11.07 4.66 -9.22
C ILE A 47 -12.25 4.22 -10.07
N PRO A 48 -12.70 2.95 -9.96
CA PRO A 48 -13.90 2.52 -10.63
C PRO A 48 -15.08 3.41 -10.23
N THR A 49 -15.68 4.09 -11.20
CA THR A 49 -16.83 4.98 -10.95
C THR A 49 -18.17 4.25 -11.00
N ASN A 50 -18.14 2.95 -11.34
CA ASN A 50 -19.34 2.15 -11.39
C ASN A 50 -19.91 1.87 -9.99
N PRO A 51 -21.22 1.97 -9.81
CA PRO A 51 -21.88 1.51 -8.58
C PRO A 51 -21.53 0.05 -8.29
N LEU A 52 -21.37 -0.27 -7.02
CA LEU A 52 -21.16 -1.65 -6.61
C LEU A 52 -22.40 -2.50 -6.93
N PRO A 53 -22.23 -3.78 -7.29
CA PRO A 53 -23.36 -4.66 -7.53
C PRO A 53 -24.19 -4.85 -6.25
N PRO A 54 -25.50 -5.14 -6.35
CA PRO A 54 -26.32 -5.43 -5.19
C PRO A 54 -25.73 -6.58 -4.37
N SER A 55 -25.71 -6.42 -3.04
CA SER A 55 -25.24 -7.48 -2.14
C SER A 55 -26.30 -8.56 -1.97
N ASN A 56 -25.85 -9.82 -1.99
CA ASN A 56 -26.68 -10.93 -1.54
C ASN A 56 -26.70 -11.05 0.00
N PRO A 57 -27.63 -11.84 0.58
CA PRO A 57 -27.71 -12.01 2.03
C PRO A 57 -26.44 -12.53 2.70
N GLY A 58 -25.71 -13.44 2.05
CA GLY A 58 -24.44 -14.00 2.56
C GLY A 58 -23.33 -12.96 2.66
N GLN A 59 -23.21 -12.07 1.66
CA GLN A 59 -22.25 -10.96 1.67
C GLN A 59 -22.51 -10.00 2.83
N LYS A 60 -23.79 -9.65 3.05
CA LYS A 60 -24.19 -8.79 4.18
C LYS A 60 -23.92 -9.46 5.53
N ALA A 61 -24.28 -10.73 5.66
CA ALA A 61 -24.08 -11.49 6.89
C ALA A 61 -22.58 -11.57 7.24
N LEU A 62 -21.73 -11.90 6.28
CA LEU A 62 -20.29 -11.98 6.50
C LEU A 62 -19.68 -10.64 6.89
N SER A 63 -20.09 -9.52 6.26
CA SER A 63 -19.60 -8.20 6.60
C SER A 63 -19.94 -7.80 8.03
N LEU A 64 -21.15 -8.11 8.48
CA LEU A 64 -21.59 -7.88 9.86
C LEU A 64 -20.86 -8.78 10.86
N GLU A 65 -20.62 -10.04 10.50
CA GLU A 65 -19.88 -11.00 11.33
C GLU A 65 -18.43 -10.57 11.52
N LEU A 66 -17.73 -10.18 10.44
CA LEU A 66 -16.37 -9.61 10.49
C LEU A 66 -16.32 -8.41 11.46
N LYS A 67 -17.26 -7.50 11.35
CA LYS A 67 -17.38 -6.35 12.24
C LYS A 67 -17.62 -6.77 13.70
N ALA A 68 -18.55 -7.69 13.94
CA ALA A 68 -18.89 -8.16 15.28
C ALA A 68 -17.71 -8.85 15.97
N LYS A 69 -16.92 -9.62 15.25
CA LYS A 69 -15.70 -10.27 15.74
C LYS A 69 -14.52 -9.29 15.90
N GLY A 70 -14.65 -8.08 15.39
CA GLY A 70 -13.66 -7.00 15.51
C GLY A 70 -12.54 -7.08 14.51
N ALA A 71 -12.77 -7.68 13.36
CA ALA A 71 -11.90 -7.53 12.20
C ALA A 71 -11.84 -6.05 11.78
N LEU A 72 -10.71 -5.61 11.27
CA LEU A 72 -10.53 -4.29 10.67
C LEU A 72 -9.99 -4.46 9.25
N PHE A 73 -10.55 -3.70 8.33
CA PHE A 73 -10.17 -3.67 6.92
C PHE A 73 -9.45 -2.36 6.63
N TYR A 74 -8.13 -2.40 6.57
CA TYR A 74 -7.27 -1.25 6.29
C TYR A 74 -7.08 -1.07 4.79
N GLY A 75 -7.30 0.15 4.31
CA GLY A 75 -7.14 0.47 2.91
C GLY A 75 -7.02 1.95 2.66
N ALA A 76 -6.86 2.33 1.39
CA ALA A 76 -6.82 3.71 0.95
C ALA A 76 -7.91 3.97 -0.10
N TRP A 77 -8.47 5.17 -0.10
CA TRP A 77 -9.55 5.58 -1.01
C TRP A 77 -9.20 5.40 -2.49
N TRP A 78 -7.94 5.54 -2.84
CA TRP A 78 -7.42 5.44 -4.21
C TRP A 78 -6.96 4.02 -4.60
N CYS A 79 -6.98 3.05 -3.68
CA CYS A 79 -6.41 1.72 -3.88
C CYS A 79 -7.32 0.81 -4.71
N PRO A 80 -6.95 0.41 -5.94
CA PRO A 80 -7.78 -0.44 -6.77
C PRO A 80 -8.11 -1.80 -6.14
N ALA A 81 -7.15 -2.41 -5.44
CA ALA A 81 -7.34 -3.67 -4.74
C ALA A 81 -8.37 -3.55 -3.58
N CYS A 82 -8.42 -2.37 -2.92
CA CYS A 82 -9.42 -2.09 -1.90
C CYS A 82 -10.83 -1.97 -2.49
N HIS A 83 -10.94 -1.34 -3.66
CA HIS A 83 -12.19 -1.29 -4.42
C HIS A 83 -12.63 -2.70 -4.83
N LYS A 84 -11.69 -3.50 -5.33
CA LYS A 84 -11.96 -4.90 -5.68
C LYS A 84 -12.46 -5.72 -4.48
N GLN A 85 -11.85 -5.53 -3.30
CA GLN A 85 -12.34 -6.17 -2.07
C GLN A 85 -13.78 -5.75 -1.73
N LYS A 86 -14.12 -4.47 -1.87
CA LYS A 86 -15.48 -3.96 -1.65
C LYS A 86 -16.49 -4.53 -2.64
N GLU A 87 -16.12 -4.69 -3.92
CA GLU A 87 -16.95 -5.30 -4.95
C GLU A 87 -17.40 -6.71 -4.57
N LEU A 88 -16.53 -7.51 -3.95
CA LEU A 88 -16.86 -8.87 -3.50
C LEU A 88 -17.98 -8.87 -2.44
N PHE A 89 -18.17 -7.80 -1.70
CA PHE A 89 -19.25 -7.65 -0.72
C PHE A 89 -20.51 -7.00 -1.31
N GLY A 90 -20.40 -6.38 -2.47
CA GLY A 90 -21.47 -5.60 -3.07
C GLY A 90 -21.74 -4.29 -2.33
N ASP A 91 -22.83 -3.60 -2.69
CA ASP A 91 -23.17 -2.26 -2.21
C ASP A 91 -23.43 -2.22 -0.68
N ALA A 92 -24.44 -2.94 -0.22
CA ALA A 92 -24.84 -2.94 1.18
C ALA A 92 -23.83 -3.66 2.09
N GLY A 93 -23.19 -4.75 1.60
CA GLY A 93 -22.15 -5.45 2.33
C GLY A 93 -20.91 -4.57 2.53
N SER A 94 -20.49 -3.83 1.49
CA SER A 94 -19.32 -2.96 1.57
C SER A 94 -19.50 -1.78 2.52
N THR A 95 -20.72 -1.25 2.68
CA THR A 95 -21.00 -0.14 3.60
C THR A 95 -20.94 -0.55 5.08
N THR A 96 -21.12 -1.84 5.36
CA THR A 96 -21.04 -2.39 6.71
C THR A 96 -19.66 -2.91 7.09
N LEU A 97 -18.70 -2.98 6.13
CA LEU A 97 -17.33 -3.39 6.40
C LEU A 97 -16.67 -2.50 7.46
N PRO A 98 -15.88 -3.08 8.37
CA PRO A 98 -15.12 -2.34 9.38
C PRO A 98 -13.90 -1.66 8.75
N TYR A 99 -14.16 -0.76 7.81
CA TYR A 99 -13.12 -0.11 7.00
C TYR A 99 -12.39 1.01 7.75
N VAL A 100 -11.08 1.00 7.66
CA VAL A 100 -10.18 2.04 8.17
C VAL A 100 -9.48 2.69 7.00
N GLU A 101 -9.81 3.96 6.76
CA GLU A 101 -9.16 4.77 5.73
C GLU A 101 -7.78 5.22 6.20
N CYS A 102 -6.74 4.90 5.40
CA CYS A 102 -5.35 5.10 5.78
C CYS A 102 -4.70 6.37 5.20
N ASP A 103 -5.28 6.99 4.18
CA ASP A 103 -4.56 8.03 3.44
C ASP A 103 -5.32 9.34 3.25
N LYS A 104 -6.61 9.37 3.54
CA LYS A 104 -7.45 10.55 3.33
C LYS A 104 -7.23 11.65 4.39
N THR A 105 -6.85 11.27 5.61
CA THR A 105 -6.65 12.18 6.73
C THR A 105 -5.38 11.86 7.49
N GLU A 106 -4.81 12.85 8.20
CA GLU A 106 -3.65 12.63 9.07
C GLU A 106 -3.95 11.60 10.17
N ALA A 107 -5.11 11.70 10.80
CA ALA A 107 -5.54 10.71 11.81
C ALA A 107 -5.65 9.29 11.25
N GLY A 108 -6.06 9.16 9.97
CA GLY A 108 -6.09 7.88 9.26
C GLY A 108 -4.68 7.32 9.06
N ARG A 109 -3.75 8.14 8.57
CA ARG A 109 -2.34 7.75 8.38
C ARG A 109 -1.70 7.29 9.68
N GLN A 110 -1.85 8.06 10.75
CA GLN A 110 -1.30 7.71 12.07
C GLN A 110 -1.86 6.39 12.60
N ARG A 111 -3.18 6.14 12.44
CA ARG A 111 -3.82 4.90 12.85
C ARG A 111 -3.27 3.69 12.10
N CYS A 112 -3.09 3.81 10.80
CA CYS A 112 -2.56 2.74 9.98
C CYS A 112 -1.06 2.51 10.22
N GLN A 113 -0.30 3.57 10.49
CA GLN A 113 1.09 3.48 10.90
C GLN A 113 1.23 2.76 12.26
N ALA A 114 0.41 3.13 13.24
CA ALA A 114 0.38 2.49 14.55
C ALA A 114 -0.03 1.01 14.48
N ALA A 115 -0.86 0.65 13.49
CA ALA A 115 -1.22 -0.73 13.18
C ALA A 115 -0.19 -1.44 12.29
N GLU A 116 0.93 -0.77 11.94
CA GLU A 116 2.01 -1.30 11.09
C GLU A 116 1.52 -1.81 9.73
N ILE A 117 0.55 -1.12 9.12
CA ILE A 117 0.04 -1.48 7.81
C ILE A 117 1.06 -1.11 6.73
N LYS A 118 1.53 -2.11 5.97
CA LYS A 118 2.57 -1.95 4.93
C LYS A 118 2.02 -2.09 3.51
N ALA A 119 0.82 -2.63 3.35
CA ALA A 119 0.18 -2.85 2.06
C ALA A 119 -1.34 -2.72 2.16
N TYR A 120 -2.00 -2.47 1.02
CA TYR A 120 -3.45 -2.37 0.94
C TYR A 120 -4.02 -3.34 -0.10
N PRO A 121 -5.18 -3.94 0.19
CA PRO A 121 -5.83 -3.99 1.48
C PRO A 121 -5.11 -4.90 2.48
N THR A 122 -5.29 -4.64 3.79
CA THR A 122 -4.88 -5.55 4.86
C THR A 122 -6.02 -5.72 5.85
N TRP A 123 -6.36 -6.95 6.14
CA TRP A 123 -7.28 -7.33 7.19
C TRP A 123 -6.51 -7.64 8.48
N VAL A 124 -7.01 -7.19 9.62
CA VAL A 124 -6.40 -7.42 10.93
C VAL A 124 -7.48 -7.80 11.93
N MET A 125 -7.26 -8.88 12.67
CA MET A 125 -8.13 -9.32 13.77
C MET A 125 -7.62 -8.82 15.13
N LYS A 126 -8.43 -8.94 16.16
CA LYS A 126 -8.05 -8.57 17.55
C LYS A 126 -6.83 -9.31 18.08
N ASP A 127 -6.64 -10.57 17.68
CA ASP A 127 -5.48 -11.41 18.00
C ASP A 127 -4.22 -11.03 17.19
N LYS A 128 -4.31 -9.95 16.38
CA LYS A 128 -3.28 -9.46 15.47
C LYS A 128 -2.98 -10.35 14.27
N SER A 129 -3.75 -11.43 14.05
CA SER A 129 -3.67 -12.19 12.80
C SER A 129 -4.03 -11.30 11.62
N ARG A 130 -3.38 -11.54 10.45
CA ARG A 130 -3.48 -10.66 9.29
C ARG A 130 -3.65 -11.44 8.00
N LEU A 131 -4.43 -10.86 7.09
CA LEU A 131 -4.47 -11.25 5.69
C LEU A 131 -4.13 -10.02 4.84
N VAL A 132 -3.20 -10.16 3.92
CA VAL A 132 -2.73 -9.08 3.03
C VAL A 132 -3.20 -9.33 1.61
N GLY A 133 -3.69 -8.29 0.95
CA GLY A 133 -4.25 -8.38 -0.39
C GLY A 133 -5.75 -8.67 -0.40
N VAL A 134 -6.29 -8.77 -1.60
CA VAL A 134 -7.71 -9.11 -1.81
C VAL A 134 -7.93 -10.56 -1.39
N GLN A 135 -8.91 -10.77 -0.53
CA GLN A 135 -9.33 -12.07 -0.05
C GLN A 135 -10.70 -12.42 -0.63
N SER A 136 -10.90 -13.67 -0.99
CA SER A 136 -12.25 -14.18 -1.30
C SER A 136 -13.14 -14.19 -0.05
N LEU A 137 -14.44 -14.23 -0.23
CA LEU A 137 -15.37 -14.31 0.90
C LEU A 137 -15.20 -15.60 1.70
N GLU A 138 -14.81 -16.69 1.04
CA GLU A 138 -14.53 -17.98 1.65
C GLU A 138 -13.27 -17.94 2.53
N GLU A 139 -12.19 -17.33 2.03
CA GLU A 139 -10.96 -17.12 2.80
C GLU A 139 -11.22 -16.27 4.05
N LEU A 140 -12.00 -15.19 3.91
CA LEU A 140 -12.39 -14.35 5.05
C LEU A 140 -13.23 -15.13 6.06
N LYS A 141 -14.16 -15.95 5.61
CA LYS A 141 -14.98 -16.79 6.49
C LYS A 141 -14.12 -17.81 7.23
N THR A 142 -13.24 -18.52 6.53
CA THR A 142 -12.30 -19.49 7.13
C THR A 142 -11.39 -18.83 8.19
N TRP A 143 -10.85 -17.67 7.86
CA TRP A 143 -10.02 -16.90 8.78
C TRP A 143 -10.78 -16.44 10.02
N LEU A 144 -12.02 -16.02 9.84
CA LEU A 144 -12.90 -15.58 10.92
C LEU A 144 -13.23 -16.72 11.89
N ASP A 145 -13.51 -17.92 11.34
CA ASP A 145 -13.80 -19.10 12.13
C ASP A 145 -12.58 -19.57 12.93
N ALA A 146 -11.39 -19.52 12.32
CA ALA A 146 -10.13 -19.84 12.98
C ALA A 146 -9.78 -18.88 14.13
N SER A 147 -10.06 -17.57 13.94
CA SER A 147 -9.79 -16.54 14.96
C SER A 147 -10.79 -16.50 16.11
N GLY A 148 -11.93 -17.17 15.96
CA GLY A 148 -12.98 -17.26 16.98
C GLY A 148 -12.87 -18.44 17.94
N SER A 149 -11.86 -19.29 17.76
CA SER A 149 -11.69 -20.56 18.49
C SER A 149 -10.78 -20.45 19.74
N ASN A 150 -10.41 -19.21 20.15
CA ASN A 150 -9.59 -18.96 21.36
C ASN A 150 -10.39 -18.29 22.46
#